data_6c02fe36a488fda8c9ebfd0fefba0a52
#
_entry.id   6c02fe36a488fda8c9ebfd0fefba0a52
#
_cell.length_a   1.000
_cell.length_b   1.000
_cell.length_c   1.000
_cell.angle_alpha   90.00
_cell.angle_beta   90.00
_cell.angle_gamma   90.00
#
_symmetry.space_group_name_H-M   'P 1'
#
loop_
_entity.id
_entity.type
_entity.pdbx_description
1 polymer ?
#
loop_
_entity_poly.entity_id
_entity_poly.type
_entity_poly.pdbx_seq_one_letter_code
_entity_poly.pdbx_strand_id
1 'polypeptide(L)'
;MDKEKKIVSSACEVCPQYNPNGLKKLGVSAENTDFVVALAGNPNTGKSTVFNALTGLRQHTGNWPGKTVTRAEGAFQYNDQKYKLVDLPGTYSLLSTSEDEEVARNFILFGKPDVTVIVADAGRLERNLNLVLQILEITNKAVLCLNLMDEAKRNHVEVNTRALAKRLGIPVVPTSARFNKGIPELIDVIRQVANGEIVCQPHRIKNVPNTIDEAVKKLSEEIKKQFPGVPNSRWIAFRLLEGDERVMEALRTQEF
;
A
#
# COMPACT_ATOMS: atom_id res chain seq x y z
N MET A 1 -38.13 -15.67 -33.30
CA MET A 1 -37.91 -15.72 -31.82
C MET A 1 -36.44 -16.02 -31.62
N ASP A 2 -35.64 -15.00 -31.78
CA ASP A 2 -34.17 -15.10 -31.63
C ASP A 2 -33.80 -14.90 -30.18
N LYS A 3 -33.15 -15.93 -29.63
CA LYS A 3 -32.53 -15.86 -28.29
C LYS A 3 -31.20 -15.14 -28.45
N GLU A 4 -31.15 -13.87 -28.06
CA GLU A 4 -29.90 -13.16 -27.82
C GLU A 4 -29.08 -13.88 -26.75
N LYS A 5 -28.03 -14.55 -27.16
CA LYS A 5 -26.94 -14.99 -26.30
C LYS A 5 -26.21 -13.73 -25.84
N LYS A 6 -26.44 -13.31 -24.60
CA LYS A 6 -25.55 -12.38 -23.90
C LYS A 6 -24.14 -12.99 -23.88
N ILE A 7 -23.30 -12.44 -24.73
CA ILE A 7 -21.85 -12.64 -24.65
C ILE A 7 -21.43 -11.90 -23.37
N VAL A 8 -21.20 -12.65 -22.31
CA VAL A 8 -20.50 -12.14 -21.13
C VAL A 8 -19.06 -11.96 -21.58
N SER A 9 -18.69 -10.72 -21.86
CA SER A 9 -17.35 -10.37 -22.27
C SER A 9 -16.37 -10.68 -21.13
N SER A 10 -15.28 -11.34 -21.46
CA SER A 10 -14.13 -11.67 -20.61
C SER A 10 -13.34 -10.45 -20.09
N ALA A 11 -13.98 -9.28 -20.03
CA ALA A 11 -13.39 -8.04 -19.55
C ALA A 11 -13.35 -7.90 -18.02
N CYS A 12 -13.82 -8.92 -17.27
CA CYS A 12 -13.86 -8.84 -15.79
C CYS A 12 -12.56 -9.22 -15.07
N GLU A 13 -11.52 -9.72 -15.77
CA GLU A 13 -10.30 -10.15 -15.10
C GLU A 13 -9.32 -9.03 -14.77
N VAL A 14 -9.50 -7.83 -15.33
CA VAL A 14 -8.65 -6.63 -15.13
C VAL A 14 -9.43 -5.47 -14.50
N CYS A 15 -10.49 -5.76 -13.76
CA CYS A 15 -11.24 -4.70 -13.06
C CYS A 15 -10.39 -4.13 -11.90
N PRO A 16 -10.22 -2.80 -11.81
CA PRO A 16 -9.52 -2.18 -10.69
C PRO A 16 -10.07 -2.68 -9.35
N GLN A 17 -9.19 -3.15 -8.47
CA GLN A 17 -9.61 -3.69 -7.16
C GLN A 17 -9.63 -2.62 -6.06
N TYR A 18 -9.18 -1.40 -6.38
CA TYR A 18 -9.26 -0.27 -5.48
C TYR A 18 -10.73 0.06 -5.13
N ASN A 19 -10.94 0.65 -3.97
CA ASN A 19 -12.26 1.09 -3.54
C ASN A 19 -12.54 2.52 -4.05
N PRO A 20 -13.29 2.72 -5.17
CA PRO A 20 -13.51 4.06 -5.71
C PRO A 20 -14.29 4.95 -4.75
N ASN A 21 -15.19 4.40 -3.94
CA ASN A 21 -15.93 5.16 -2.92
C ASN A 21 -15.02 5.54 -1.76
N GLY A 22 -14.16 4.62 -1.31
CA GLY A 22 -13.15 4.90 -0.28
C GLY A 22 -12.15 5.95 -0.73
N LEU A 23 -11.63 5.85 -1.96
CA LEU A 23 -10.73 6.86 -2.52
C LEU A 23 -11.39 8.23 -2.64
N LYS A 24 -12.66 8.29 -3.08
CA LYS A 24 -13.41 9.54 -3.21
C LYS A 24 -13.64 10.21 -1.84
N LYS A 25 -13.95 9.45 -0.80
CA LYS A 25 -14.03 9.94 0.59
C LYS A 25 -12.67 10.49 1.07
N LEU A 26 -11.58 9.86 0.66
CA LEU A 26 -10.21 10.31 0.92
C LEU A 26 -9.74 11.44 -0.03
N GLY A 27 -10.63 11.97 -0.87
CA GLY A 27 -10.36 13.08 -1.78
C GLY A 27 -9.52 12.73 -3.00
N VAL A 28 -9.33 11.45 -3.32
CA VAL A 28 -8.56 11.00 -4.48
C VAL A 28 -9.51 10.58 -5.59
N SER A 29 -9.42 11.25 -6.76
CA SER A 29 -10.12 10.83 -7.97
C SER A 29 -9.25 9.84 -8.76
N ALA A 30 -9.82 8.71 -9.13
CA ALA A 30 -9.19 7.70 -9.97
C ALA A 30 -9.77 7.70 -11.41
N GLU A 31 -10.40 8.80 -11.82
CA GLU A 31 -10.97 8.92 -13.17
C GLU A 31 -9.89 8.79 -14.24
N ASN A 32 -10.17 8.04 -15.28
CA ASN A 32 -9.26 7.76 -16.41
C ASN A 32 -7.93 7.07 -16.01
N THR A 33 -7.92 6.28 -14.95
CA THR A 33 -6.78 5.45 -14.56
C THR A 33 -7.21 4.00 -14.43
N ASP A 34 -6.30 3.08 -14.82
CA ASP A 34 -6.56 1.64 -14.71
C ASP A 34 -6.22 1.14 -13.31
N PHE A 35 -5.17 1.71 -12.70
CA PHE A 35 -4.68 1.29 -11.39
C PHE A 35 -4.30 2.47 -10.50
N VAL A 36 -4.45 2.27 -9.19
CA VAL A 36 -4.03 3.21 -8.15
C VAL A 36 -2.87 2.62 -7.36
N VAL A 37 -1.77 3.36 -7.30
CA VAL A 37 -0.55 2.99 -6.60
C VAL A 37 -0.33 3.93 -5.42
N ALA A 38 -0.22 3.39 -4.23
CA ALA A 38 0.19 4.15 -3.04
C ALA A 38 1.71 4.10 -2.90
N LEU A 39 2.33 5.23 -2.59
CA LEU A 39 3.75 5.31 -2.26
C LEU A 39 3.90 5.61 -0.77
N ALA A 40 4.36 4.64 0.00
CA ALA A 40 4.57 4.72 1.44
C ALA A 40 6.06 4.62 1.78
N GLY A 41 6.46 5.08 2.94
CA GLY A 41 7.85 4.93 3.40
C GLY A 41 8.19 5.87 4.55
N ASN A 42 9.28 5.55 5.24
CA ASN A 42 9.78 6.39 6.31
C ASN A 42 10.29 7.74 5.76
N PRO A 43 10.34 8.79 6.60
CA PRO A 43 11.01 10.03 6.22
C PRO A 43 12.48 9.78 5.81
N ASN A 44 12.94 10.53 4.81
CA ASN A 44 14.31 10.50 4.30
C ASN A 44 14.76 9.19 3.62
N THR A 45 13.86 8.34 3.18
CA THR A 45 14.15 7.14 2.39
C THR A 45 14.30 7.42 0.88
N GLY A 46 14.19 8.68 0.48
CA GLY A 46 14.17 9.08 -0.92
C GLY A 46 12.82 8.85 -1.63
N LYS A 47 11.72 8.78 -0.84
CA LYS A 47 10.35 8.58 -1.34
C LYS A 47 9.98 9.60 -2.42
N SER A 48 10.20 10.89 -2.20
CA SER A 48 9.93 11.94 -3.19
C SER A 48 10.80 11.81 -4.45
N THR A 49 12.03 11.29 -4.32
CA THR A 49 12.88 11.01 -5.49
C THR A 49 12.32 9.87 -6.32
N VAL A 50 11.84 8.80 -5.67
CA VAL A 50 11.15 7.68 -6.34
C VAL A 50 9.87 8.18 -7.01
N PHE A 51 9.06 8.99 -6.30
CA PHE A 51 7.85 9.60 -6.85
C PHE A 51 8.14 10.38 -8.14
N ASN A 52 9.14 11.27 -8.10
CA ASN A 52 9.53 12.07 -9.24
C ASN A 52 10.08 11.22 -10.40
N ALA A 53 10.84 10.16 -10.10
CA ALA A 53 11.36 9.24 -11.12
C ALA A 53 10.23 8.47 -11.82
N LEU A 54 9.16 8.13 -11.12
CA LEU A 54 7.99 7.43 -11.68
C LEU A 54 7.09 8.37 -12.49
N THR A 55 6.87 9.60 -12.01
CA THR A 55 5.87 10.53 -12.60
C THR A 55 6.46 11.53 -13.60
N GLY A 56 7.79 11.58 -13.75
CA GLY A 56 8.46 12.56 -14.59
C GLY A 56 8.22 14.02 -14.15
N LEU A 57 8.16 14.27 -12.85
CA LEU A 57 7.90 15.58 -12.23
C LEU A 57 6.50 16.15 -12.49
N ARG A 58 5.58 15.37 -13.04
CA ARG A 58 4.19 15.75 -13.22
C ARG A 58 3.40 15.40 -11.96
N GLN A 59 3.21 16.38 -11.10
CA GLN A 59 2.50 16.21 -9.84
C GLN A 59 1.45 17.30 -9.62
N HIS A 60 0.37 16.93 -8.96
CA HIS A 60 -0.59 17.83 -8.36
C HIS A 60 -0.44 17.76 -6.85
N THR A 61 -0.35 18.91 -6.21
CA THR A 61 -0.27 19.01 -4.76
C THR A 61 -1.56 19.58 -4.20
N GLY A 62 -1.97 19.11 -3.03
CA GLY A 62 -3.13 19.56 -2.28
C GLY A 62 -3.00 19.12 -0.83
N ASN A 63 -4.07 19.25 -0.07
CA ASN A 63 -4.13 18.71 1.28
C ASN A 63 -5.09 17.51 1.33
N TRP A 64 -4.87 16.62 2.28
CA TRP A 64 -5.84 15.60 2.60
C TRP A 64 -7.12 16.25 3.16
N PRO A 65 -8.32 15.75 2.81
CA PRO A 65 -9.58 16.33 3.27
C PRO A 65 -9.64 16.46 4.80
N GLY A 66 -9.92 17.66 5.30
CA GLY A 66 -10.01 17.92 6.74
C GLY A 66 -8.72 17.81 7.54
N LYS A 67 -7.56 17.71 6.86
CA LYS A 67 -6.23 17.58 7.50
C LYS A 67 -5.28 18.68 7.01
N THR A 68 -4.28 18.99 7.82
CA THR A 68 -3.18 19.91 7.45
C THR A 68 -2.08 19.23 6.64
N VAL A 69 -2.19 17.93 6.45
CA VAL A 69 -1.20 17.06 5.79
C VAL A 69 -1.23 17.26 4.28
N THR A 70 -0.06 17.50 3.70
CA THR A 70 0.10 17.66 2.24
C THR A 70 -0.06 16.34 1.51
N ARG A 71 -0.73 16.38 0.36
CA ARG A 71 -0.90 15.27 -0.57
C ARG A 71 -0.26 15.61 -1.90
N ALA A 72 0.54 14.70 -2.44
CA ALA A 72 1.02 14.78 -3.82
C ALA A 72 0.45 13.59 -4.63
N GLU A 73 -0.06 13.91 -5.81
CA GLU A 73 -0.58 12.94 -6.77
C GLU A 73 0.14 13.12 -8.09
N GLY A 74 0.43 12.01 -8.73
CA GLY A 74 1.01 11.98 -10.07
C GLY A 74 0.42 10.83 -10.89
N ALA A 75 0.86 10.72 -12.13
CA ALA A 75 0.47 9.61 -12.98
C ALA A 75 1.64 9.21 -13.88
N PHE A 76 1.68 7.94 -14.24
CA PHE A 76 2.57 7.42 -15.26
C PHE A 76 1.82 6.41 -16.13
N GLN A 77 2.35 6.16 -17.30
CA GLN A 77 1.80 5.17 -18.23
C GLN A 77 2.88 4.13 -18.56
N TYR A 78 2.47 2.86 -18.57
CA TYR A 78 3.34 1.74 -18.92
C TYR A 78 2.51 0.63 -19.56
N ASN A 79 2.96 0.11 -20.72
CA ASN A 79 2.27 -0.91 -21.52
C ASN A 79 0.76 -0.63 -21.70
N ASP A 80 0.45 0.59 -22.19
CA ASP A 80 -0.92 1.09 -22.44
C ASP A 80 -1.83 1.17 -21.21
N GLN A 81 -1.31 0.91 -20.01
CA GLN A 81 -2.03 1.05 -18.75
C GLN A 81 -1.63 2.35 -18.04
N LYS A 82 -2.61 3.01 -17.45
CA LYS A 82 -2.46 4.27 -16.73
C LYS A 82 -2.50 4.04 -15.23
N TYR A 83 -1.46 4.49 -14.57
CA TYR A 83 -1.28 4.35 -13.12
C TYR A 83 -1.38 5.73 -12.45
N LYS A 84 -2.27 5.84 -11.47
CA LYS A 84 -2.29 6.98 -10.57
C LYS A 84 -1.39 6.69 -9.38
N LEU A 85 -0.43 7.56 -9.12
CA LEU A 85 0.47 7.46 -7.99
C LEU A 85 0.06 8.47 -6.92
N VAL A 86 -0.17 8.00 -5.71
CA VAL A 86 -0.51 8.83 -4.54
C VAL A 86 0.62 8.73 -3.53
N ASP A 87 1.26 9.87 -3.25
CA ASP A 87 2.33 9.95 -2.25
C ASP A 87 1.71 10.07 -0.86
N LEU A 88 1.95 9.09 -0.01
CA LEU A 88 1.50 9.10 1.38
C LEU A 88 2.49 9.87 2.26
N PRO A 89 2.05 10.46 3.36
CA PRO A 89 2.93 11.09 4.33
C PRO A 89 4.04 10.15 4.79
N GLY A 90 5.24 10.67 4.97
CA GLY A 90 6.36 9.90 5.49
C GLY A 90 6.17 9.61 6.98
N THR A 91 6.02 8.35 7.35
CA THR A 91 5.73 7.91 8.72
C THR A 91 6.70 6.83 9.18
N TYR A 92 6.83 6.66 10.49
CA TYR A 92 7.62 5.58 11.07
C TYR A 92 6.77 4.38 11.49
N SER A 93 5.47 4.59 11.65
CA SER A 93 4.49 3.56 11.99
C SER A 93 3.10 3.87 11.42
N LEU A 94 2.15 2.95 11.58
CA LEU A 94 0.75 3.12 11.24
C LEU A 94 -0.15 3.01 12.50
N LEU A 95 0.41 3.28 13.67
CA LEU A 95 -0.32 3.16 14.94
C LEU A 95 -1.25 4.34 15.25
N SER A 96 -1.32 5.33 14.35
CA SER A 96 -2.24 6.49 14.42
C SER A 96 -2.02 7.42 15.61
N THR A 97 -0.77 7.61 15.98
CA THR A 97 -0.38 8.60 17.00
C THR A 97 -0.29 10.02 16.42
N SER A 98 -0.16 10.14 15.09
CA SER A 98 -0.13 11.40 14.35
C SER A 98 -1.14 11.43 13.20
N GLU A 99 -1.46 12.63 12.68
CA GLU A 99 -2.30 12.79 11.49
C GLU A 99 -1.69 12.11 10.26
N ASP A 100 -0.36 12.18 10.11
CA ASP A 100 0.37 11.55 9.01
C ASP A 100 0.20 10.02 9.02
N GLU A 101 0.34 9.39 10.19
CA GLU A 101 0.16 7.96 10.36
C GLU A 101 -1.28 7.53 10.09
N GLU A 102 -2.23 8.31 10.57
CA GLU A 102 -3.66 8.06 10.33
C GLU A 102 -4.00 8.13 8.83
N VAL A 103 -3.53 9.16 8.13
CA VAL A 103 -3.74 9.34 6.69
C VAL A 103 -3.15 8.16 5.91
N ALA A 104 -1.90 7.83 6.18
CA ALA A 104 -1.23 6.72 5.49
C ALA A 104 -1.95 5.38 5.73
N ARG A 105 -2.32 5.10 6.98
CA ARG A 105 -3.07 3.90 7.36
C ARG A 105 -4.43 3.84 6.66
N ASN A 106 -5.22 4.91 6.76
CA ASN A 106 -6.57 4.96 6.23
C ASN A 106 -6.58 4.82 4.70
N PHE A 107 -5.58 5.41 4.03
CA PHE A 107 -5.46 5.25 2.58
C PHE A 107 -5.18 3.80 2.17
N ILE A 108 -4.25 3.12 2.84
CA ILE A 108 -3.92 1.73 2.52
C ILE A 108 -5.09 0.81 2.87
N LEU A 109 -5.73 1.02 4.02
CA LEU A 109 -6.80 0.17 4.53
C LEU A 109 -8.12 0.35 3.78
N PHE A 110 -8.61 1.57 3.68
CA PHE A 110 -9.93 1.90 3.15
C PHE A 110 -9.92 2.26 1.66
N GLY A 111 -8.87 2.93 1.18
CA GLY A 111 -8.68 3.22 -0.24
C GLY A 111 -8.39 1.98 -1.07
N LYS A 112 -7.79 0.95 -0.46
CA LYS A 112 -7.43 -0.33 -1.11
C LYS A 112 -6.69 -0.12 -2.43
N PRO A 113 -5.54 0.55 -2.45
CA PRO A 113 -4.79 0.74 -3.69
C PRO A 113 -4.45 -0.61 -4.33
N ASP A 114 -4.34 -0.63 -5.66
CA ASP A 114 -4.00 -1.85 -6.41
C ASP A 114 -2.58 -2.34 -6.11
N VAL A 115 -1.68 -1.40 -5.77
CA VAL A 115 -0.32 -1.72 -5.30
C VAL A 115 0.10 -0.68 -4.25
N THR A 116 0.73 -1.14 -3.17
CA THR A 116 1.43 -0.29 -2.21
C THR A 116 2.93 -0.46 -2.40
N VAL A 117 3.59 0.55 -2.92
CA VAL A 117 5.06 0.60 -3.02
C VAL A 117 5.61 1.16 -1.72
N ILE A 118 6.41 0.36 -1.03
CA ILE A 118 7.03 0.74 0.24
C ILE A 118 8.49 1.12 -0.02
N VAL A 119 8.84 2.37 0.17
CA VAL A 119 10.22 2.86 -0.02
C VAL A 119 10.98 2.75 1.28
N ALA A 120 12.06 1.97 1.26
CA ALA A 120 12.95 1.74 2.39
C ALA A 120 14.39 2.10 2.05
N ASP A 121 15.12 2.61 3.02
CA ASP A 121 16.56 2.90 2.93
C ASP A 121 17.37 1.61 3.14
N ALA A 122 18.14 1.22 2.13
CA ALA A 122 18.97 0.02 2.17
C ALA A 122 20.04 0.08 3.27
N GLY A 123 20.56 1.26 3.57
CA GLY A 123 21.57 1.48 4.61
C GLY A 123 21.00 1.46 6.03
N ARG A 124 19.68 1.57 6.18
CA ARG A 124 18.97 1.63 7.47
C ARG A 124 17.76 0.71 7.49
N LEU A 125 17.90 -0.45 6.87
CA LEU A 125 16.79 -1.39 6.63
C LEU A 125 16.10 -1.82 7.93
N GLU A 126 16.84 -2.10 8.98
CA GLU A 126 16.30 -2.53 10.28
C GLU A 126 15.24 -1.56 10.81
N ARG A 127 15.55 -0.25 10.78
CA ARG A 127 14.61 0.79 11.21
C ARG A 127 13.37 0.87 10.30
N ASN A 128 13.55 0.64 9.01
CA ASN A 128 12.47 0.74 8.03
C ASN A 128 11.54 -0.48 8.03
N LEU A 129 12.04 -1.65 8.45
CA LEU A 129 11.27 -2.89 8.48
C LEU A 129 10.03 -2.81 9.37
N ASN A 130 10.04 -1.99 10.43
CA ASN A 130 8.87 -1.82 11.29
C ASN A 130 7.65 -1.35 10.48
N LEU A 131 7.80 -0.29 9.69
CA LEU A 131 6.72 0.21 8.82
C LEU A 131 6.35 -0.80 7.74
N VAL A 132 7.35 -1.45 7.12
CA VAL A 132 7.14 -2.49 6.10
C VAL A 132 6.22 -3.58 6.64
N LEU A 133 6.55 -4.14 7.82
CA LEU A 133 5.78 -5.21 8.42
C LEU A 133 4.35 -4.75 8.78
N GLN A 134 4.18 -3.54 9.30
CA GLN A 134 2.85 -3.00 9.59
C GLN A 134 1.99 -2.83 8.33
N ILE A 135 2.57 -2.38 7.22
CA ILE A 135 1.86 -2.30 5.93
C ILE A 135 1.46 -3.70 5.46
N LEU A 136 2.34 -4.70 5.61
CA LEU A 136 2.06 -6.08 5.22
C LEU A 136 0.98 -6.75 6.06
N GLU A 137 0.73 -6.27 7.27
CA GLU A 137 -0.44 -6.69 8.06
C GLU A 137 -1.75 -6.19 7.46
N ILE A 138 -1.73 -5.04 6.75
CA ILE A 138 -2.93 -4.42 6.18
C ILE A 138 -3.22 -4.92 4.77
N THR A 139 -2.21 -4.98 3.89
CA THR A 139 -2.39 -5.32 2.46
C THR A 139 -1.58 -6.54 2.03
N ASN A 140 -2.12 -7.25 1.03
CA ASN A 140 -1.40 -8.33 0.33
C ASN A 140 -0.78 -7.86 -1.00
N LYS A 141 -0.99 -6.60 -1.39
CA LYS A 141 -0.52 -6.06 -2.66
C LYS A 141 0.56 -5.03 -2.41
N ALA A 142 1.77 -5.52 -2.17
CA ALA A 142 2.89 -4.67 -1.82
C ALA A 142 4.16 -5.00 -2.61
N VAL A 143 4.97 -3.97 -2.87
CA VAL A 143 6.32 -4.07 -3.45
C VAL A 143 7.27 -3.29 -2.56
N LEU A 144 8.37 -3.87 -2.16
CA LEU A 144 9.43 -3.17 -1.44
C LEU A 144 10.41 -2.55 -2.44
N CYS A 145 10.41 -1.23 -2.53
CA CYS A 145 11.42 -0.44 -3.22
C CYS A 145 12.58 -0.19 -2.25
N LEU A 146 13.63 -1.00 -2.35
CA LEU A 146 14.83 -0.88 -1.52
C LEU A 146 15.75 0.18 -2.14
N ASN A 147 15.59 1.42 -1.71
CA ASN A 147 16.24 2.59 -2.29
C ASN A 147 17.59 2.91 -1.61
N LEU A 148 18.32 3.89 -2.17
CA LEU A 148 19.62 4.34 -1.70
C LEU A 148 20.70 3.22 -1.72
N MET A 149 20.60 2.29 -2.66
CA MET A 149 21.57 1.20 -2.82
C MET A 149 23.00 1.70 -3.09
N ASP A 150 23.15 2.87 -3.73
CA ASP A 150 24.43 3.54 -3.94
C ASP A 150 25.04 4.04 -2.62
N GLU A 151 24.21 4.52 -1.69
CA GLU A 151 24.66 4.94 -0.35
C GLU A 151 25.01 3.72 0.52
N ALA A 152 24.16 2.69 0.50
CA ALA A 152 24.45 1.42 1.18
C ALA A 152 25.79 0.84 0.75
N LYS A 153 26.05 0.78 -0.56
CA LYS A 153 27.32 0.30 -1.12
C LYS A 153 28.53 1.14 -0.67
N ARG A 154 28.40 2.47 -0.63
CA ARG A 154 29.47 3.35 -0.11
C ARG A 154 29.76 3.12 1.37
N ASN A 155 28.73 2.75 2.13
CA ASN A 155 28.86 2.44 3.56
C ASN A 155 29.16 0.96 3.84
N HIS A 156 29.52 0.17 2.83
CA HIS A 156 29.83 -1.26 2.92
C HIS A 156 28.66 -2.11 3.49
N VAL A 157 27.42 -1.65 3.26
CA VAL A 157 26.21 -2.40 3.63
C VAL A 157 25.74 -3.22 2.43
N GLU A 158 25.69 -4.53 2.60
CA GLU A 158 25.17 -5.46 1.61
C GLU A 158 23.82 -6.02 2.05
N VAL A 159 22.85 -5.99 1.16
CA VAL A 159 21.50 -6.54 1.41
C VAL A 159 21.21 -7.66 0.42
N ASN A 160 20.94 -8.85 0.93
CA ASN A 160 20.48 -9.95 0.10
C ASN A 160 18.98 -9.79 -0.21
N THR A 161 18.70 -9.14 -1.35
CA THR A 161 17.33 -8.82 -1.79
C THR A 161 16.48 -10.06 -2.03
N ARG A 162 17.06 -11.17 -2.51
CA ARG A 162 16.33 -12.44 -2.74
C ARG A 162 15.91 -13.07 -1.41
N ALA A 163 16.81 -13.10 -0.43
CA ALA A 163 16.49 -13.61 0.90
C ALA A 163 15.44 -12.73 1.60
N LEU A 164 15.53 -11.40 1.42
CA LEU A 164 14.56 -10.45 1.96
C LEU A 164 13.17 -10.66 1.32
N ALA A 165 13.09 -10.77 0.00
CA ALA A 165 11.84 -11.04 -0.71
C ALA A 165 11.19 -12.36 -0.23
N LYS A 166 11.98 -13.43 -0.10
CA LYS A 166 11.49 -14.71 0.42
C LYS A 166 10.98 -14.59 1.86
N ARG A 167 11.65 -13.81 2.71
CA ARG A 167 11.25 -13.62 4.11
C ARG A 167 10.02 -12.73 4.28
N LEU A 168 9.87 -11.72 3.42
CA LEU A 168 8.71 -10.83 3.46
C LEU A 168 7.49 -11.40 2.72
N GLY A 169 7.72 -12.29 1.74
CA GLY A 169 6.67 -12.84 0.87
C GLY A 169 6.15 -11.85 -0.17
N ILE A 170 6.96 -10.83 -0.51
CA ILE A 170 6.67 -9.80 -1.52
C ILE A 170 7.89 -9.53 -2.39
N PRO A 171 7.71 -8.98 -3.60
CA PRO A 171 8.82 -8.53 -4.44
C PRO A 171 9.65 -7.46 -3.75
N VAL A 172 10.97 -7.52 -3.95
CA VAL A 172 11.94 -6.53 -3.48
C VAL A 172 12.76 -6.05 -4.66
N VAL A 173 12.69 -4.76 -4.97
CA VAL A 173 13.41 -4.14 -6.09
C VAL A 173 14.47 -3.20 -5.55
N PRO A 174 15.77 -3.49 -5.75
CA PRO A 174 16.85 -2.59 -5.38
C PRO A 174 16.89 -1.38 -6.32
N THR A 175 16.93 -0.17 -5.75
CA THR A 175 16.92 1.07 -6.52
C THR A 175 17.96 2.07 -6.03
N SER A 176 18.41 2.91 -6.93
CA SER A 176 19.08 4.18 -6.66
C SER A 176 18.35 5.25 -7.48
N ALA A 177 17.22 5.70 -6.96
CA ALA A 177 16.25 6.52 -7.71
C ALA A 177 16.87 7.82 -8.25
N ARG A 178 17.82 8.42 -7.54
CA ARG A 178 18.56 9.60 -7.98
C ARG A 178 19.28 9.38 -9.32
N PHE A 179 19.70 8.16 -9.60
CA PHE A 179 20.41 7.76 -10.82
C PHE A 179 19.53 6.99 -11.80
N ASN A 180 18.22 6.94 -11.55
CA ASN A 180 17.23 6.20 -12.33
C ASN A 180 17.54 4.67 -12.44
N LYS A 181 18.36 4.13 -11.52
CA LYS A 181 18.69 2.70 -11.48
C LYS A 181 17.61 1.91 -10.73
N GLY A 182 17.16 0.82 -11.33
CA GLY A 182 16.11 -0.03 -10.77
C GLY A 182 14.68 0.53 -10.91
N ILE A 183 14.51 1.73 -11.49
CA ILE A 183 13.18 2.33 -11.70
C ILE A 183 12.40 1.61 -12.81
N PRO A 184 12.97 1.26 -13.96
CA PRO A 184 12.27 0.46 -14.97
C PRO A 184 11.79 -0.90 -14.43
N GLU A 185 12.64 -1.57 -13.65
CA GLU A 185 12.31 -2.84 -13.00
C GLU A 185 11.20 -2.65 -11.95
N LEU A 186 11.21 -1.55 -11.20
CA LEU A 186 10.17 -1.22 -10.24
C LEU A 186 8.82 -1.04 -10.94
N ILE A 187 8.78 -0.31 -12.06
CA ILE A 187 7.56 -0.11 -12.86
C ILE A 187 7.00 -1.44 -13.35
N ASP A 188 7.87 -2.33 -13.88
CA ASP A 188 7.42 -3.64 -14.37
C ASP A 188 6.88 -4.52 -13.23
N VAL A 189 7.52 -4.52 -12.07
CA VAL A 189 7.04 -5.26 -10.89
C VAL A 189 5.71 -4.68 -10.37
N ILE A 190 5.54 -3.34 -10.36
CA ILE A 190 4.25 -2.71 -10.04
C ILE A 190 3.16 -3.22 -10.98
N ARG A 191 3.42 -3.23 -12.29
CA ARG A 191 2.50 -3.76 -13.30
C ARG A 191 2.13 -5.23 -13.02
N GLN A 192 3.13 -6.07 -12.77
CA GLN A 192 2.91 -7.50 -12.52
C GLN A 192 2.06 -7.75 -11.27
N VAL A 193 2.26 -6.97 -10.20
CA VAL A 193 1.45 -7.07 -8.98
C VAL A 193 0.04 -6.51 -9.23
N ALA A 194 -0.09 -5.38 -9.93
CA ALA A 194 -1.39 -4.78 -10.25
C ALA A 194 -2.27 -5.71 -11.08
N ASN A 195 -1.68 -6.39 -12.09
CA ASN A 195 -2.38 -7.34 -12.95
C ASN A 195 -2.54 -8.74 -12.31
N GLY A 196 -2.01 -8.97 -11.11
CA GLY A 196 -2.11 -10.27 -10.43
C GLY A 196 -1.18 -11.34 -11.00
N GLU A 197 -0.22 -10.99 -11.86
CA GLU A 197 0.81 -11.90 -12.38
C GLU A 197 1.75 -12.35 -11.25
N ILE A 198 2.01 -11.44 -10.29
CA ILE A 198 2.69 -11.76 -9.04
C ILE A 198 1.67 -11.75 -7.92
N VAL A 199 1.44 -12.91 -7.31
CA VAL A 199 0.60 -13.05 -6.12
C VAL A 199 1.48 -12.95 -4.89
N CYS A 200 1.40 -11.82 -4.18
CA CYS A 200 2.12 -11.62 -2.94
C CYS A 200 1.52 -12.46 -1.80
N GLN A 201 2.39 -13.08 -1.00
CA GLN A 201 2.01 -13.84 0.19
C GLN A 201 2.79 -13.31 1.40
N PRO A 202 2.42 -12.14 1.94
CA PRO A 202 3.12 -11.53 3.06
C PRO A 202 3.22 -12.48 4.25
N HIS A 203 4.42 -12.62 4.78
CA HIS A 203 4.64 -13.38 6.00
C HIS A 203 4.28 -12.51 7.20
N ARG A 204 3.08 -12.70 7.72
CA ARG A 204 2.57 -12.02 8.92
C ARG A 204 3.04 -12.69 10.19
N ILE A 205 3.07 -11.93 11.28
CA ILE A 205 3.42 -12.45 12.60
C ILE A 205 2.42 -13.52 13.04
N LYS A 206 2.90 -14.75 13.24
CA LYS A 206 2.06 -15.90 13.62
C LYS A 206 2.08 -16.21 15.11
N ASN A 207 3.08 -15.70 15.86
CA ASN A 207 3.24 -15.99 17.28
C ASN A 207 2.33 -15.09 18.14
N VAL A 208 1.04 -15.32 18.03
CA VAL A 208 0.03 -14.71 18.90
C VAL A 208 -0.42 -15.75 19.92
N PRO A 209 -0.51 -15.44 21.22
CA PRO A 209 -1.07 -16.36 22.20
C PRO A 209 -2.46 -16.86 21.78
N ASN A 210 -2.76 -18.14 22.01
CA ASN A 210 -4.00 -18.76 21.54
C ASN A 210 -5.26 -18.02 22.03
N THR A 211 -5.24 -17.52 23.25
CA THR A 211 -6.34 -16.73 23.84
C THR A 211 -6.64 -15.46 23.05
N ILE A 212 -5.58 -14.75 22.61
CA ILE A 212 -5.72 -13.54 21.80
C ILE A 212 -6.17 -13.91 20.38
N ASP A 213 -5.60 -14.96 19.78
CA ASP A 213 -5.98 -15.39 18.43
C ASP A 213 -7.46 -15.82 18.36
N GLU A 214 -7.97 -16.52 19.37
CA GLU A 214 -9.39 -16.86 19.47
C GLU A 214 -10.30 -15.63 19.63
N ALA A 215 -9.90 -14.66 20.45
CA ALA A 215 -10.63 -13.40 20.60
C ALA A 215 -10.68 -12.61 19.29
N VAL A 216 -9.53 -12.51 18.62
CA VAL A 216 -9.41 -11.85 17.30
C VAL A 216 -10.26 -12.54 16.24
N LYS A 217 -10.29 -13.88 16.19
CA LYS A 217 -11.12 -14.62 15.25
C LYS A 217 -12.60 -14.33 15.47
N LYS A 218 -13.08 -14.46 16.72
CA LYS A 218 -14.48 -14.17 17.06
C LYS A 218 -14.88 -12.74 16.71
N LEU A 219 -14.07 -11.77 17.12
CA LEU A 219 -14.34 -10.35 16.82
C LEU A 219 -14.29 -10.07 15.31
N SER A 220 -13.35 -10.66 14.59
CA SER A 220 -13.24 -10.53 13.14
C SER A 220 -14.47 -11.05 12.39
N GLU A 221 -15.09 -12.16 12.88
CA GLU A 221 -16.32 -12.70 12.32
C GLU A 221 -17.51 -11.77 12.59
N GLU A 222 -17.61 -11.21 13.78
CA GLU A 222 -18.67 -10.23 14.11
C GLU A 222 -18.54 -8.95 13.30
N ILE A 223 -17.31 -8.43 13.13
CA ILE A 223 -17.04 -7.27 12.26
C ILE A 223 -17.50 -7.54 10.83
N LYS A 224 -17.21 -8.71 10.26
CA LYS A 224 -17.66 -9.06 8.91
C LYS A 224 -19.18 -9.11 8.77
N LYS A 225 -19.87 -9.56 9.81
CA LYS A 225 -21.35 -9.63 9.81
C LYS A 225 -21.99 -8.25 9.91
N GLN A 226 -21.48 -7.41 10.82
CA GLN A 226 -22.04 -6.09 11.08
C GLN A 226 -21.64 -5.05 10.03
N PHE A 227 -20.46 -5.21 9.48
CA PHE A 227 -19.88 -4.28 8.48
C PHE A 227 -19.43 -5.04 7.22
N PRO A 228 -20.36 -5.50 6.38
CA PRO A 228 -20.03 -6.17 5.14
C PRO A 228 -19.30 -5.20 4.22
N GLY A 229 -18.09 -5.57 3.79
CA GLY A 229 -17.23 -4.72 2.95
C GLY A 229 -16.04 -4.08 3.68
N VAL A 230 -16.01 -4.13 5.00
CA VAL A 230 -14.82 -3.71 5.76
C VAL A 230 -13.59 -4.51 5.31
N PRO A 231 -12.52 -3.82 4.93
CA PRO A 231 -11.27 -4.48 4.59
C PRO A 231 -10.58 -5.04 5.83
N ASN A 232 -9.88 -6.16 5.67
CA ASN A 232 -9.01 -6.73 6.70
C ASN A 232 -9.58 -6.73 8.13
N SER A 233 -10.75 -7.39 8.30
CA SER A 233 -11.44 -7.49 9.59
C SER A 233 -10.56 -8.04 10.73
N ARG A 234 -9.56 -8.90 10.41
CA ARG A 234 -8.61 -9.40 11.40
C ARG A 234 -7.72 -8.29 11.97
N TRP A 235 -7.18 -7.43 11.10
CA TRP A 235 -6.37 -6.29 11.54
C TRP A 235 -7.21 -5.32 12.38
N ILE A 236 -8.44 -5.03 11.93
CA ILE A 236 -9.37 -4.18 12.67
C ILE A 236 -9.68 -4.78 14.04
N ALA A 237 -9.93 -6.09 14.13
CA ALA A 237 -10.15 -6.76 15.39
C ALA A 237 -8.98 -6.61 16.37
N PHE A 238 -7.74 -6.72 15.89
CA PHE A 238 -6.56 -6.45 16.70
C PHE A 238 -6.56 -5.01 17.23
N ARG A 239 -6.80 -4.03 16.37
CA ARG A 239 -6.79 -2.60 16.76
C ARG A 239 -7.89 -2.28 17.78
N LEU A 240 -9.07 -2.89 17.64
CA LEU A 240 -10.16 -2.74 18.61
C LEU A 240 -9.79 -3.33 19.97
N LEU A 241 -9.14 -4.50 20.00
CA LEU A 241 -8.67 -5.12 21.25
C LEU A 241 -7.56 -4.31 21.93
N GLU A 242 -6.78 -3.55 21.16
CA GLU A 242 -5.78 -2.60 21.68
C GLU A 242 -6.40 -1.26 22.13
N GLY A 243 -7.69 -1.05 21.90
CA GLY A 243 -8.38 0.18 22.29
C GLY A 243 -8.15 1.35 21.35
N ASP A 244 -7.88 1.11 20.04
CA ASP A 244 -7.70 2.16 19.04
C ASP A 244 -9.02 2.91 18.81
N GLU A 245 -9.17 4.07 19.47
CA GLU A 245 -10.39 4.90 19.42
C GLU A 245 -10.71 5.37 18.00
N ARG A 246 -9.70 5.64 17.18
CA ARG A 246 -9.89 6.11 15.80
C ARG A 246 -10.44 5.02 14.88
N VAL A 247 -10.01 3.77 15.09
CA VAL A 247 -10.59 2.62 14.38
C VAL A 247 -12.03 2.38 14.86
N MET A 248 -12.31 2.57 16.15
CA MET A 248 -13.68 2.51 16.68
C MET A 248 -14.58 3.58 16.05
N GLU A 249 -14.09 4.80 15.94
CA GLU A 249 -14.82 5.91 15.32
C GLU A 249 -15.07 5.67 13.83
N ALA A 250 -14.05 5.26 13.08
CA ALA A 250 -14.18 4.92 11.67
C ALA A 250 -15.22 3.82 11.39
N LEU A 251 -15.35 2.84 12.30
CA LEU A 251 -16.41 1.83 12.22
C LEU A 251 -17.81 2.42 12.52
N ARG A 252 -17.91 3.33 13.51
CA ARG A 252 -19.18 3.99 13.85
C ARG A 252 -19.68 4.90 12.75
N THR A 253 -18.78 5.65 12.13
CA THR A 253 -19.09 6.61 11.06
C THR A 253 -19.15 5.97 9.67
N GLN A 254 -18.85 4.68 9.57
CA GLN A 254 -18.79 3.94 8.29
C GLN A 254 -17.88 4.64 7.25
N GLU A 255 -16.70 5.07 7.66
CA GLU A 255 -15.69 5.71 6.81
C GLU A 255 -14.92 4.73 5.90
N PHE A 256 -15.44 3.56 5.62
CA PHE A 256 -14.84 2.48 4.82
C PHE A 256 -15.65 2.14 3.56
#